data_eca51c377a9e94bf9885a9d0c76f8ee4
#
_entry.id   eca51c377a9e94bf9885a9d0c76f8ee4
#
_cell.length_a   1.000
_cell.length_b   1.000
_cell.length_c   1.000
_cell.angle_alpha   90.00
_cell.angle_beta   90.00
_cell.angle_gamma   90.00
#
_symmetry.space_group_name_H-M   'P 1'
#
loop_
_entity.id
_entity.type
_entity.pdbx_description
1 polymer ?
#
loop_
_entity_poly.entity_id
_entity_poly.type
_entity_poly.pdbx_seq_one_letter_code
_entity_poly.pdbx_strand_id
1 'polypeptide(L)'
;MPRIVKLSDRIQYLQVSYEPLSADVVAVRGDSAWWIFDVGACDMAVDFINALPRNPVSENASQGALENRESAAPVSIPLQKNIVISHFHRDHLLNVVRHCDGEVSLDFDTLYVGLHASKVVGEMNCREKRTVTAPISFDDGIHIEVLPIPNSHAKGSLALIADDYVFLGDATYPMVGHGTPDVYNVQILEQQIKMLKSLSPTHFCLSHKRGLVRDKSSVIQFLESVYARRQKNENYIVA
;
A
#
# COMPACT_ATOMS: atom_id res chain seq x y z
N MET A 1 -18.73 11.64 -2.86
CA MET A 1 -18.78 10.36 -2.14
C MET A 1 -17.55 9.55 -2.54
N PRO A 2 -16.86 8.92 -1.60
CA PRO A 2 -15.75 8.03 -1.94
C PRO A 2 -16.27 6.86 -2.78
N ARG A 3 -15.44 6.42 -3.69
CA ARG A 3 -15.80 5.40 -4.66
C ARG A 3 -14.85 4.21 -4.52
N ILE A 4 -15.41 3.01 -4.41
CA ILE A 4 -14.63 1.78 -4.57
C ILE A 4 -14.46 1.56 -6.07
N VAL A 5 -13.20 1.40 -6.49
CA VAL A 5 -12.81 1.18 -7.89
C VAL A 5 -12.11 -0.17 -7.98
N LYS A 6 -12.53 -1.02 -8.90
CA LYS A 6 -11.85 -2.28 -9.21
C LYS A 6 -10.75 -2.04 -10.24
N LEU A 7 -9.55 -2.57 -9.99
CA LEU A 7 -8.45 -2.63 -10.95
C LEU A 7 -8.38 -3.99 -11.63
N SER A 8 -8.71 -5.06 -10.88
CA SER A 8 -8.82 -6.44 -11.39
C SER A 8 -9.85 -7.21 -10.54
N ASP A 9 -10.02 -8.49 -10.80
CA ASP A 9 -10.90 -9.35 -9.97
C ASP A 9 -10.36 -9.52 -8.54
N ARG A 10 -9.06 -9.32 -8.33
CA ARG A 10 -8.40 -9.45 -7.03
C ARG A 10 -8.02 -8.11 -6.40
N ILE A 11 -8.03 -7.01 -7.14
CA ILE A 11 -7.52 -5.71 -6.69
C ILE A 11 -8.60 -4.66 -6.77
N GLN A 12 -8.86 -4.00 -5.65
CA GLN A 12 -9.76 -2.85 -5.56
C GLN A 12 -9.16 -1.78 -4.66
N TYR A 13 -9.59 -0.54 -4.84
CA TYR A 13 -9.19 0.54 -3.93
C TYR A 13 -10.34 1.47 -3.59
N LEU A 14 -10.28 2.04 -2.40
CA LEU A 14 -11.13 3.13 -1.97
C LEU A 14 -10.44 4.43 -2.36
N GLN A 15 -11.04 5.14 -3.33
CA GLN A 15 -10.62 6.49 -3.66
C GLN A 15 -11.16 7.44 -2.59
N VAL A 16 -10.26 8.06 -1.84
CA VAL A 16 -10.64 8.94 -0.74
C VAL A 16 -10.61 10.42 -1.12
N SER A 17 -11.17 11.26 -0.24
CA SER A 17 -11.28 12.69 -0.45
C SER A 17 -9.96 13.41 -0.15
N TYR A 18 -9.85 14.64 -0.66
CA TYR A 18 -8.73 15.53 -0.35
C TYR A 18 -8.97 16.40 0.89
N GLU A 19 -10.18 16.35 1.45
CA GLU A 19 -10.56 17.13 2.65
C GLU A 19 -11.40 16.26 3.60
N PRO A 20 -10.83 15.78 4.72
CA PRO A 20 -9.41 15.84 5.07
C PRO A 20 -8.55 15.00 4.10
N LEU A 21 -7.28 15.37 3.95
CA LEU A 21 -6.34 14.60 3.12
C LEU A 21 -6.20 13.19 3.69
N SER A 22 -6.38 12.21 2.83
CA SER A 22 -6.30 10.79 3.16
C SER A 22 -5.77 10.02 1.95
N ALA A 23 -4.87 9.09 2.17
CA ALA A 23 -4.35 8.23 1.11
C ALA A 23 -5.43 7.31 0.55
N ASP A 24 -5.26 6.90 -0.70
CA ASP A 24 -6.04 5.82 -1.30
C ASP A 24 -5.72 4.51 -0.56
N VAL A 25 -6.76 3.74 -0.23
CA VAL A 25 -6.60 2.45 0.46
C VAL A 25 -6.82 1.33 -0.54
N VAL A 26 -5.78 0.54 -0.78
CA VAL A 26 -5.84 -0.57 -1.73
C VAL A 26 -6.05 -1.88 -0.99
N ALA A 27 -6.91 -2.75 -1.51
CA ALA A 27 -7.11 -4.10 -1.02
C ALA A 27 -6.85 -5.11 -2.16
N VAL A 28 -5.90 -6.00 -1.93
CA VAL A 28 -5.54 -7.11 -2.82
C VAL A 28 -5.99 -8.41 -2.18
N ARG A 29 -6.77 -9.20 -2.89
CA ARG A 29 -7.26 -10.49 -2.42
C ARG A 29 -6.31 -11.61 -2.85
N GLY A 30 -5.66 -12.23 -1.87
CA GLY A 30 -5.00 -13.53 -2.02
C GLY A 30 -5.97 -14.70 -1.79
N ASP A 31 -5.44 -15.91 -1.80
CA ASP A 31 -6.21 -17.12 -1.50
C ASP A 31 -6.41 -17.30 0.03
N SER A 32 -5.43 -16.88 0.84
CA SER A 32 -5.45 -17.00 2.30
C SER A 32 -5.55 -15.65 3.04
N ALA A 33 -5.31 -14.53 2.36
CA ALA A 33 -5.28 -13.22 3.01
C ALA A 33 -5.77 -12.07 2.10
N TRP A 34 -6.20 -10.98 2.76
CA TRP A 34 -6.24 -9.64 2.18
C TRP A 34 -4.91 -8.94 2.46
N TRP A 35 -4.35 -8.32 1.43
CA TRP A 35 -3.19 -7.44 1.52
C TRP A 35 -3.66 -6.01 1.31
N ILE A 36 -3.56 -5.20 2.35
CA ILE A 36 -4.13 -3.85 2.39
C ILE A 36 -2.98 -2.85 2.40
N PHE A 37 -2.92 -1.99 1.40
CA PHE A 37 -1.88 -0.98 1.30
C PHE A 37 -2.42 0.38 1.73
N ASP A 38 -1.82 0.94 2.79
CA ASP A 38 -2.24 2.10 3.55
C ASP A 38 -3.62 1.95 4.22
N VAL A 39 -3.91 2.81 5.18
CA VAL A 39 -5.17 2.79 5.94
C VAL A 39 -5.88 4.13 5.92
N GLY A 40 -5.28 5.15 5.29
CA GLY A 40 -5.84 6.48 5.22
C GLY A 40 -5.99 7.17 6.57
N ALA A 41 -6.77 8.26 6.57
CA ALA A 41 -7.01 9.11 7.74
C ALA A 41 -8.50 9.30 8.06
N CYS A 42 -9.42 8.80 7.25
CA CYS A 42 -10.86 9.00 7.40
C CYS A 42 -11.59 7.72 7.83
N ASP A 43 -12.77 7.88 8.44
CA ASP A 43 -13.59 6.75 8.93
C ASP A 43 -14.03 5.82 7.81
N MET A 44 -14.27 6.34 6.61
CA MET A 44 -14.63 5.53 5.45
C MET A 44 -13.55 4.52 5.05
N ALA A 45 -12.27 4.83 5.30
CA ALA A 45 -11.18 3.89 5.10
C ALA A 45 -11.24 2.75 6.14
N VAL A 46 -11.60 3.06 7.39
CA VAL A 46 -11.85 2.08 8.45
C VAL A 46 -13.01 1.17 8.05
N ASP A 47 -14.14 1.75 7.62
CA ASP A 47 -15.32 1.01 7.16
C ASP A 47 -15.00 0.09 5.98
N PHE A 48 -14.24 0.58 5.01
CA PHE A 48 -13.81 -0.21 3.85
C PHE A 48 -12.97 -1.42 4.27
N ILE A 49 -11.98 -1.23 5.14
CA ILE A 49 -11.10 -2.31 5.60
C ILE A 49 -11.89 -3.33 6.42
N ASN A 50 -12.77 -2.86 7.32
CA ASN A 50 -13.58 -3.73 8.17
C ASN A 50 -14.61 -4.53 7.36
N ALA A 51 -15.14 -3.97 6.28
CA ALA A 51 -16.09 -4.63 5.38
C ALA A 51 -15.48 -5.72 4.48
N LEU A 52 -14.15 -5.82 4.37
CA LEU A 52 -13.51 -6.89 3.61
C LEU A 52 -13.85 -8.25 4.25
N PRO A 53 -14.42 -9.20 3.51
CA PRO A 53 -14.90 -10.46 4.07
C PRO A 53 -13.74 -11.35 4.51
N ARG A 54 -13.87 -11.98 5.68
CA ARG A 54 -12.91 -12.99 6.15
C ARG A 54 -13.23 -14.40 5.66
N ASN A 55 -14.44 -14.63 5.15
CA ASN A 55 -14.81 -15.94 4.62
C ASN A 55 -14.31 -16.07 3.17
N PRO A 56 -13.66 -17.19 2.81
CA PRO A 56 -13.37 -17.47 1.41
C PRO A 56 -14.70 -17.56 0.65
N VAL A 57 -14.79 -16.84 -0.48
CA VAL A 57 -15.96 -16.97 -1.36
C VAL A 57 -15.89 -18.36 -1.99
N SER A 58 -16.82 -19.24 -1.65
CA SER A 58 -16.98 -20.51 -2.36
C SER A 58 -17.45 -20.19 -3.79
N GLU A 59 -16.61 -20.41 -4.79
CA GLU A 59 -16.95 -20.22 -6.21
C GLU A 59 -18.03 -21.21 -6.72
N ASN A 60 -18.57 -22.08 -5.84
CA ASN A 60 -19.53 -23.12 -6.20
C ASN A 60 -20.96 -22.85 -5.72
N ALA A 61 -21.46 -21.61 -5.83
CA ALA A 61 -22.88 -21.32 -5.57
C ALA A 61 -23.75 -21.33 -6.83
N SER A 62 -23.34 -22.02 -7.91
CA SER A 62 -24.18 -22.20 -9.11
C SER A 62 -23.91 -23.56 -9.75
N GLN A 63 -24.45 -24.62 -9.15
CA GLN A 63 -25.05 -25.76 -9.87
C GLN A 63 -25.69 -26.70 -8.85
N GLY A 64 -27.01 -26.80 -8.92
CA GLY A 64 -27.75 -27.73 -8.08
C GLY A 64 -27.41 -29.19 -8.40
N ALA A 65 -27.14 -29.93 -7.36
CA ALA A 65 -27.35 -31.37 -7.34
C ALA A 65 -27.61 -31.80 -5.91
N LEU A 66 -28.82 -32.26 -5.66
CA LEU A 66 -29.20 -33.01 -4.48
C LEU A 66 -28.37 -34.30 -4.44
N GLU A 67 -27.45 -34.39 -3.53
CA GLU A 67 -26.96 -35.70 -3.05
C GLU A 67 -26.66 -35.60 -1.55
N ASN A 68 -27.42 -36.37 -0.77
CA ASN A 68 -27.21 -36.65 0.64
C ASN A 68 -25.82 -37.22 0.87
N ARG A 69 -24.92 -36.44 1.47
CA ARG A 69 -23.78 -36.95 2.23
C ARG A 69 -23.61 -36.07 3.47
N GLU A 70 -23.82 -36.66 4.65
CA GLU A 70 -23.27 -36.18 5.92
C GLU A 70 -21.75 -36.23 5.85
N SER A 71 -21.13 -35.26 5.17
CA SER A 71 -19.71 -34.98 5.29
C SER A 71 -19.58 -33.68 6.07
N ALA A 72 -18.81 -33.71 7.16
CA ALA A 72 -18.49 -32.52 7.92
C ALA A 72 -18.06 -31.41 6.94
N ALA A 73 -18.74 -30.26 6.99
CA ALA A 73 -18.40 -29.12 6.15
C ALA A 73 -16.89 -28.81 6.32
N PRO A 74 -16.14 -28.58 5.26
CA PRO A 74 -14.73 -28.25 5.37
C PRO A 74 -14.61 -27.00 6.26
N VAL A 75 -13.80 -27.08 7.32
CA VAL A 75 -13.49 -25.94 8.18
C VAL A 75 -12.78 -24.91 7.32
N SER A 76 -13.50 -23.89 6.87
CA SER A 76 -12.92 -22.80 6.12
C SER A 76 -12.09 -21.94 7.07
N ILE A 77 -10.77 -21.88 6.83
CA ILE A 77 -9.89 -20.97 7.59
C ILE A 77 -10.23 -19.53 7.17
N PRO A 78 -10.54 -18.63 8.13
CA PRO A 78 -10.82 -17.24 7.80
C PRO A 78 -9.62 -16.56 7.12
N LEU A 79 -9.88 -15.74 6.11
CA LEU A 79 -8.85 -14.93 5.46
C LEU A 79 -8.21 -14.00 6.48
N GLN A 80 -6.89 -13.96 6.50
CA GLN A 80 -6.14 -12.98 7.27
C GLN A 80 -6.24 -11.59 6.61
N LYS A 81 -6.02 -10.53 7.38
CA LYS A 81 -5.90 -9.16 6.89
C LYS A 81 -4.52 -8.62 7.25
N ASN A 82 -3.69 -8.44 6.24
CA ASN A 82 -2.33 -7.94 6.34
C ASN A 82 -2.29 -6.49 5.86
N ILE A 83 -1.95 -5.56 6.74
CA ILE A 83 -1.79 -4.14 6.40
C ILE A 83 -0.31 -3.86 6.09
N VAL A 84 -0.06 -3.14 5.01
CA VAL A 84 1.26 -2.62 4.63
C VAL A 84 1.18 -1.10 4.60
N ILE A 85 1.92 -0.41 5.45
CA ILE A 85 1.98 1.06 5.46
C ILE A 85 3.11 1.53 4.56
N SER A 86 2.76 2.35 3.57
CA SER A 86 3.74 2.90 2.64
C SER A 86 4.80 3.76 3.34
N HIS A 87 4.38 4.68 4.21
CA HIS A 87 5.29 5.55 4.96
C HIS A 87 4.61 6.20 6.19
N PHE A 88 5.35 7.03 6.92
CA PHE A 88 4.94 7.51 8.25
C PHE A 88 4.04 8.77 8.24
N HIS A 89 3.65 9.34 7.11
CA HIS A 89 2.76 10.50 7.08
C HIS A 89 1.34 10.13 7.53
N ARG A 90 0.69 11.09 8.22
CA ARG A 90 -0.58 10.82 8.92
C ARG A 90 -1.72 10.41 7.98
N ASP A 91 -1.79 10.97 6.81
CA ASP A 91 -2.80 10.65 5.79
C ASP A 91 -2.72 9.21 5.26
N HIS A 92 -1.59 8.50 5.49
CA HIS A 92 -1.40 7.08 5.15
C HIS A 92 -1.61 6.14 6.33
N LEU A 93 -1.24 6.54 7.56
CA LEU A 93 -1.22 5.64 8.72
C LEU A 93 -2.13 6.07 9.90
N LEU A 94 -2.83 7.21 9.83
CA LEU A 94 -3.54 7.76 10.98
C LEU A 94 -4.54 6.77 11.58
N ASN A 95 -5.25 6.00 10.77
CA ASN A 95 -6.23 5.06 11.28
C ASN A 95 -5.60 3.88 12.06
N VAL A 96 -4.34 3.56 11.80
CA VAL A 96 -3.59 2.63 12.68
C VAL A 96 -3.32 3.29 14.03
N VAL A 97 -2.89 4.56 14.06
CA VAL A 97 -2.68 5.29 15.33
C VAL A 97 -3.98 5.40 16.12
N ARG A 98 -5.08 5.80 15.48
CA ARG A 98 -6.41 5.90 16.11
C ARG A 98 -6.89 4.55 16.66
N HIS A 99 -6.58 3.45 15.98
CA HIS A 99 -6.89 2.11 16.48
C HIS A 99 -6.11 1.81 17.77
N CYS A 100 -4.85 2.21 17.85
CA CYS A 100 -4.03 2.02 19.05
C CYS A 100 -4.52 2.84 20.23
N ASP A 101 -4.98 4.05 19.95
CA ASP A 101 -5.52 4.97 20.94
C ASP A 101 -6.95 4.59 21.36
N GLY A 102 -7.54 3.54 20.75
CA GLY A 102 -8.89 3.06 21.03
C GLY A 102 -10.01 3.93 20.46
N GLU A 103 -9.68 4.87 19.56
CA GLU A 103 -10.66 5.77 18.92
C GLU A 103 -11.48 5.06 17.84
N VAL A 104 -10.87 4.11 17.13
CA VAL A 104 -11.51 3.31 16.09
C VAL A 104 -11.18 1.83 16.26
N SER A 105 -12.03 0.95 15.72
CA SER A 105 -11.72 -0.48 15.62
C SER A 105 -11.32 -0.81 14.20
N LEU A 106 -10.06 -1.19 13.97
CA LEU A 106 -9.55 -1.64 12.69
C LEU A 106 -9.30 -3.15 12.73
N ASP A 107 -9.95 -3.88 11.82
CA ASP A 107 -9.88 -5.34 11.75
C ASP A 107 -8.71 -5.80 10.89
N PHE A 108 -7.60 -6.19 11.53
CA PHE A 108 -6.42 -6.74 10.87
C PHE A 108 -5.66 -7.73 11.78
N ASP A 109 -4.79 -8.54 11.19
CA ASP A 109 -3.98 -9.54 11.88
C ASP A 109 -2.50 -9.13 11.95
N THR A 110 -1.91 -8.72 10.83
CA THR A 110 -0.49 -8.34 10.75
C THR A 110 -0.32 -6.93 10.18
N LEU A 111 0.60 -6.17 10.77
CA LEU A 111 0.99 -4.83 10.30
C LEU A 111 2.44 -4.82 9.83
N TYR A 112 2.66 -4.59 8.54
CA TYR A 112 3.99 -4.40 7.93
C TYR A 112 4.29 -2.92 7.82
N VAL A 113 5.40 -2.48 8.40
CA VAL A 113 5.82 -1.08 8.45
C VAL A 113 7.30 -0.93 8.15
N GLY A 114 7.68 0.14 7.49
CA GLY A 114 9.08 0.53 7.38
C GLY A 114 9.63 1.07 8.71
N LEU A 115 10.95 1.21 8.79
CA LEU A 115 11.65 1.57 10.04
C LEU A 115 11.13 2.87 10.70
N HIS A 116 10.79 3.89 9.90
CA HIS A 116 10.31 5.16 10.44
C HIS A 116 8.83 5.10 10.85
N ALA A 117 7.98 4.47 10.05
CA ALA A 117 6.59 4.23 10.41
C ALA A 117 6.48 3.35 11.67
N SER A 118 7.37 2.36 11.83
CA SER A 118 7.45 1.52 13.04
C SER A 118 7.67 2.33 14.31
N LYS A 119 8.44 3.43 14.25
CA LYS A 119 8.66 4.33 15.39
C LYS A 119 7.44 5.18 15.71
N VAL A 120 6.72 5.66 14.67
CA VAL A 120 5.51 6.47 14.84
C VAL A 120 4.39 5.65 15.47
N VAL A 121 4.24 4.42 14.99
CA VAL A 121 3.24 3.47 15.50
C VAL A 121 3.56 2.99 16.93
N GLY A 122 4.83 3.04 17.35
CA GLY A 122 5.26 2.68 18.70
C GLY A 122 5.11 1.19 19.03
N GLU A 123 5.10 0.89 20.33
CA GLU A 123 4.76 -0.45 20.85
C GLU A 123 3.24 -0.55 20.93
N MET A 124 2.67 -1.16 19.91
CA MET A 124 1.22 -1.32 19.79
C MET A 124 0.74 -2.66 20.35
N ASN A 125 -0.47 -2.64 20.91
CA ASN A 125 -1.30 -3.84 21.14
C ASN A 125 -1.88 -4.38 19.81
N CYS A 126 -1.12 -4.40 18.72
CA CYS A 126 -1.54 -5.14 17.52
C CYS A 126 -1.10 -6.60 17.67
N ARG A 127 -1.85 -7.53 17.06
CA ARG A 127 -1.55 -8.96 17.14
C ARG A 127 -0.15 -9.28 16.66
N GLU A 128 0.27 -8.67 15.55
CA GLU A 128 1.61 -8.81 15.02
C GLU A 128 2.05 -7.54 14.26
N LYS A 129 3.20 -6.96 14.66
CA LYS A 129 3.85 -5.87 13.92
C LYS A 129 5.20 -6.35 13.39
N ARG A 130 5.42 -6.20 12.09
CA ARG A 130 6.68 -6.57 11.41
C ARG A 130 7.33 -5.33 10.81
N THR A 131 8.56 -5.04 11.22
CA THR A 131 9.37 -3.98 10.59
C THR A 131 10.11 -4.57 9.40
N VAL A 132 9.83 -4.03 8.21
CA VAL A 132 10.39 -4.49 6.94
C VAL A 132 11.63 -3.67 6.60
N THR A 133 12.79 -4.32 6.52
CA THR A 133 14.08 -3.72 6.16
C THR A 133 14.71 -4.35 4.91
N ALA A 134 14.14 -5.46 4.44
CA ALA A 134 14.51 -6.18 3.21
C ALA A 134 13.24 -6.68 2.52
N PRO A 135 13.26 -6.97 1.21
CA PRO A 135 12.12 -7.55 0.51
C PRO A 135 11.61 -8.83 1.17
N ILE A 136 10.29 -8.99 1.24
CA ILE A 136 9.60 -10.18 1.73
C ILE A 136 8.56 -10.56 0.69
N SER A 137 8.63 -11.82 0.19
CA SER A 137 7.71 -12.33 -0.83
C SER A 137 6.78 -13.40 -0.26
N PHE A 138 5.57 -13.45 -0.79
CA PHE A 138 4.54 -14.42 -0.46
C PHE A 138 3.92 -14.95 -1.75
N ASP A 139 3.59 -16.24 -1.75
CA ASP A 139 2.76 -16.86 -2.78
C ASP A 139 1.39 -17.15 -2.15
N ASP A 140 0.39 -16.35 -2.52
CA ASP A 140 -0.95 -16.38 -1.95
C ASP A 140 -2.02 -16.48 -3.08
N GLY A 141 -1.79 -17.41 -4.02
CA GLY A 141 -2.57 -17.52 -5.24
C GLY A 141 -2.38 -16.32 -6.19
N ILE A 142 -1.59 -15.38 -5.76
CA ILE A 142 -1.06 -14.21 -6.47
C ILE A 142 0.30 -13.89 -5.85
N HIS A 143 1.27 -13.48 -6.67
CA HIS A 143 2.56 -13.06 -6.13
C HIS A 143 2.43 -11.74 -5.39
N ILE A 144 2.83 -11.72 -4.14
CA ILE A 144 2.86 -10.54 -3.27
C ILE A 144 4.31 -10.29 -2.84
N GLU A 145 4.77 -9.05 -2.95
CA GLU A 145 6.07 -8.65 -2.41
C GLU A 145 5.95 -7.32 -1.68
N VAL A 146 6.45 -7.27 -0.45
CA VAL A 146 6.59 -6.04 0.35
C VAL A 146 8.06 -5.67 0.38
N LEU A 147 8.41 -4.49 -0.14
CA LEU A 147 9.81 -4.12 -0.28
C LEU A 147 10.08 -2.67 0.13
N PRO A 148 11.24 -2.40 0.81
CA PRO A 148 11.70 -1.04 1.06
C PRO A 148 12.00 -0.33 -0.25
N ILE A 149 11.55 0.93 -0.38
CA ILE A 149 11.80 1.75 -1.56
C ILE A 149 12.55 3.02 -1.21
N PRO A 150 13.73 3.29 -1.82
CA PRO A 150 14.40 4.57 -1.66
C PRO A 150 13.58 5.68 -2.32
N ASN A 151 13.36 6.78 -1.61
CA ASN A 151 12.68 7.95 -2.15
C ASN A 151 13.03 9.20 -1.35
N SER A 152 12.81 10.36 -1.94
CA SER A 152 13.07 11.66 -1.29
C SER A 152 11.95 12.07 -0.34
N HIS A 153 10.72 11.64 -0.58
CA HIS A 153 9.53 12.09 0.16
C HIS A 153 9.56 11.68 1.64
N ALA A 154 9.78 10.39 1.90
CA ALA A 154 9.76 9.87 3.26
C ALA A 154 10.76 8.72 3.45
N LYS A 155 11.53 8.77 4.54
CA LYS A 155 12.51 7.71 4.87
C LYS A 155 11.81 6.44 5.32
N GLY A 156 12.33 5.30 4.86
CA GLY A 156 11.84 3.98 5.28
C GLY A 156 10.47 3.65 4.70
N SER A 157 10.18 4.14 3.50
CA SER A 157 8.96 3.80 2.79
C SER A 157 8.98 2.37 2.27
N LEU A 158 7.78 1.78 2.16
CA LEU A 158 7.54 0.47 1.57
C LEU A 158 6.70 0.62 0.30
N ALA A 159 6.92 -0.29 -0.63
CA ALA A 159 6.02 -0.56 -1.74
C ALA A 159 5.40 -1.95 -1.56
N LEU A 160 4.22 -2.16 -2.15
CA LEU A 160 3.57 -3.45 -2.28
C LEU A 160 3.49 -3.80 -3.75
N ILE A 161 4.02 -4.97 -4.12
CA ILE A 161 3.81 -5.55 -5.45
C ILE A 161 2.71 -6.60 -5.34
N ALA A 162 1.78 -6.56 -6.28
CA ALA A 162 0.77 -7.57 -6.44
C ALA A 162 0.44 -7.73 -7.93
N ASP A 163 0.72 -8.91 -8.48
CA ASP A 163 0.56 -9.19 -9.90
C ASP A 163 1.34 -8.18 -10.77
N ASP A 164 0.70 -7.52 -11.72
CA ASP A 164 1.32 -6.50 -12.59
C ASP A 164 1.24 -5.07 -12.02
N TYR A 165 1.00 -4.92 -10.71
CA TYR A 165 0.86 -3.63 -10.04
C TYR A 165 1.92 -3.41 -8.97
N VAL A 166 2.43 -2.17 -8.88
CA VAL A 166 3.28 -1.70 -7.78
C VAL A 166 2.60 -0.52 -7.10
N PHE A 167 2.24 -0.68 -5.85
CA PHE A 167 1.67 0.39 -5.03
C PHE A 167 2.80 1.12 -4.32
N LEU A 168 2.99 2.40 -4.66
CA LEU A 168 4.14 3.20 -4.28
C LEU A 168 3.82 4.25 -3.19
N GLY A 169 2.53 4.46 -2.88
CA GLY A 169 2.13 5.59 -2.04
C GLY A 169 2.64 6.90 -2.63
N ASP A 170 3.38 7.67 -1.84
CA ASP A 170 3.95 8.96 -2.22
C ASP A 170 5.43 8.89 -2.63
N ALA A 171 5.97 7.69 -2.86
CA ALA A 171 7.40 7.51 -3.05
C ALA A 171 7.99 8.31 -4.23
N THR A 172 7.18 8.72 -5.22
CA THR A 172 7.64 9.49 -6.37
C THR A 172 7.60 11.01 -6.16
N TYR A 173 7.13 11.48 -5.00
CA TYR A 173 7.04 12.90 -4.69
C TYR A 173 8.34 13.43 -4.11
N PRO A 174 8.57 14.76 -4.18
CA PRO A 174 9.69 15.39 -3.51
C PRO A 174 9.54 15.35 -1.98
N MET A 175 10.61 15.62 -1.28
CA MET A 175 10.59 15.98 0.13
C MET A 175 9.96 17.38 0.26
N VAL A 176 8.96 17.50 1.14
CA VAL A 176 8.27 18.77 1.39
C VAL A 176 9.19 19.72 2.12
N GLY A 177 9.36 20.92 1.57
CA GLY A 177 10.16 21.97 2.15
C GLY A 177 9.33 22.90 3.03
N HIS A 178 9.31 22.69 4.34
CA HIS A 178 8.61 23.57 5.29
C HIS A 178 9.22 24.98 5.29
N GLY A 179 8.67 25.87 4.44
CA GLY A 179 9.16 27.23 4.24
C GLY A 179 10.34 27.35 3.24
N THR A 180 10.74 26.26 2.62
CA THR A 180 11.73 26.18 1.54
C THR A 180 11.09 25.43 0.35
N PRO A 181 11.66 25.51 -0.86
CA PRO A 181 11.17 24.71 -1.98
C PRO A 181 11.20 23.21 -1.70
N ASP A 182 10.24 22.49 -2.25
CA ASP A 182 10.26 21.04 -2.28
C ASP A 182 11.43 20.54 -3.11
N VAL A 183 12.10 19.46 -2.67
CA VAL A 183 13.33 18.99 -3.30
C VAL A 183 13.39 17.47 -3.42
N TYR A 184 14.15 17.01 -4.42
CA TYR A 184 14.60 15.61 -4.54
C TYR A 184 16.08 15.53 -4.15
N ASN A 185 16.43 14.52 -3.34
CA ASN A 185 17.84 14.18 -3.12
C ASN A 185 18.39 13.45 -4.35
N VAL A 186 19.49 13.94 -4.92
CA VAL A 186 20.07 13.44 -6.17
C VAL A 186 20.41 11.96 -6.09
N GLN A 187 21.10 11.53 -5.03
CA GLN A 187 21.57 10.15 -4.87
C GLN A 187 20.40 9.18 -4.63
N ILE A 188 19.43 9.60 -3.80
CA ILE A 188 18.25 8.79 -3.52
C ILE A 188 17.40 8.65 -4.79
N LEU A 189 17.20 9.72 -5.55
CA LEU A 189 16.44 9.70 -6.79
C LEU A 189 17.09 8.78 -7.84
N GLU A 190 18.43 8.80 -7.95
CA GLU A 190 19.14 7.88 -8.83
C GLU A 190 18.91 6.40 -8.45
N GLN A 191 19.03 6.10 -7.15
CA GLN A 191 18.77 4.76 -6.64
C GLN A 191 17.32 4.32 -6.87
N GLN A 192 16.37 5.22 -6.63
CA GLN A 192 14.95 4.99 -6.88
C GLN A 192 14.68 4.67 -8.35
N ILE A 193 15.21 5.47 -9.28
CA ILE A 193 15.04 5.23 -10.73
C ILE A 193 15.59 3.85 -11.12
N LYS A 194 16.81 3.51 -10.64
CA LYS A 194 17.42 2.20 -10.92
C LYS A 194 16.55 1.06 -10.39
N MET A 195 16.05 1.17 -9.17
CA MET A 195 15.18 0.16 -8.56
C MET A 195 13.86 0.03 -9.33
N LEU A 196 13.16 1.14 -9.58
CA LEU A 196 11.88 1.10 -10.30
C LEU A 196 12.01 0.51 -11.71
N LYS A 197 13.12 0.75 -12.40
CA LYS A 197 13.41 0.15 -13.71
C LYS A 197 13.53 -1.38 -13.62
N SER A 198 14.11 -1.91 -12.54
CA SER A 198 14.34 -3.35 -12.38
C SER A 198 13.09 -4.14 -12.02
N LEU A 199 12.03 -3.48 -11.53
CA LEU A 199 10.78 -4.17 -11.23
C LEU A 199 10.11 -4.70 -12.50
N SER A 200 9.52 -5.89 -12.42
CA SER A 200 8.81 -6.51 -13.56
C SER A 200 7.46 -5.88 -13.88
N PRO A 201 6.60 -5.50 -12.89
CA PRO A 201 5.27 -4.97 -13.16
C PRO A 201 5.28 -3.72 -14.03
N THR A 202 4.19 -3.53 -14.80
CA THR A 202 4.06 -2.43 -15.76
C THR A 202 3.19 -1.29 -15.29
N HIS A 203 2.40 -1.50 -14.22
CA HIS A 203 1.49 -0.52 -13.64
C HIS A 203 2.00 -0.01 -12.29
N PHE A 204 2.21 1.29 -12.18
CA PHE A 204 2.59 1.97 -10.95
C PHE A 204 1.41 2.75 -10.38
N CYS A 205 1.12 2.54 -9.10
CA CYS A 205 0.00 3.15 -8.40
C CYS A 205 0.53 4.21 -7.42
N LEU A 206 0.09 5.47 -7.62
CA LEU A 206 0.54 6.63 -6.85
C LEU A 206 -0.64 7.21 -6.09
N SER A 207 -0.50 7.41 -4.77
CA SER A 207 -1.52 8.07 -3.95
C SER A 207 -1.71 9.53 -4.35
N HIS A 208 -2.86 10.10 -4.00
CA HIS A 208 -3.22 11.50 -4.26
C HIS A 208 -3.21 11.89 -5.75
N LYS A 209 -3.17 10.95 -6.66
CA LYS A 209 -3.31 11.22 -8.10
C LYS A 209 -4.67 10.73 -8.59
N ARG A 210 -5.36 11.61 -9.29
CA ARG A 210 -6.61 11.22 -9.95
C ARG A 210 -6.37 10.02 -10.86
N GLY A 211 -7.07 8.90 -10.55
CA GLY A 211 -6.96 7.65 -11.30
C GLY A 211 -5.71 6.84 -10.94
N LEU A 212 -5.29 6.79 -9.67
CA LEU A 212 -4.27 5.95 -9.02
C LEU A 212 -3.17 5.35 -9.94
N VAL A 213 -3.55 4.65 -11.01
CA VAL A 213 -2.67 3.86 -11.89
C VAL A 213 -1.98 4.73 -12.95
N ARG A 214 -0.70 4.47 -13.18
CA ARG A 214 0.15 5.06 -14.22
C ARG A 214 0.99 3.98 -14.88
N ASP A 215 1.33 4.18 -16.15
CA ASP A 215 2.31 3.33 -16.82
C ASP A 215 3.69 3.52 -16.17
N LYS A 216 4.38 2.41 -15.91
CA LYS A 216 5.76 2.40 -15.40
C LYS A 216 6.68 3.33 -16.19
N SER A 217 6.61 3.26 -17.53
CA SER A 217 7.43 4.08 -18.41
C SER A 217 7.22 5.58 -18.19
N SER A 218 5.96 6.02 -18.01
CA SER A 218 5.62 7.42 -17.78
C SER A 218 6.17 7.93 -16.43
N VAL A 219 6.08 7.11 -15.38
CA VAL A 219 6.62 7.46 -14.06
C VAL A 219 8.16 7.54 -14.09
N ILE A 220 8.81 6.57 -14.72
CA ILE A 220 10.27 6.57 -14.87
C ILE A 220 10.73 7.77 -15.67
N GLN A 221 10.08 8.06 -16.81
CA GLN A 221 10.42 9.23 -17.64
C GLN A 221 10.28 10.55 -16.86
N PHE A 222 9.24 10.67 -16.04
CA PHE A 222 9.08 11.83 -15.16
C PHE A 222 10.25 11.95 -14.19
N LEU A 223 10.60 10.89 -13.45
CA LEU A 223 11.71 10.92 -12.48
C LEU A 223 13.07 11.16 -13.16
N GLU A 224 13.29 10.62 -14.36
CA GLU A 224 14.49 10.90 -15.17
C GLU A 224 14.55 12.37 -15.62
N SER A 225 13.40 12.97 -15.97
CA SER A 225 13.35 14.39 -16.34
C SER A 225 13.69 15.29 -15.15
N VAL A 226 13.27 14.92 -13.94
CA VAL A 226 13.68 15.57 -12.69
C VAL A 226 15.19 15.41 -12.49
N TYR A 227 15.69 14.16 -12.59
CA TYR A 227 17.10 13.85 -12.37
C TYR A 227 18.04 14.55 -13.38
N ALA A 228 17.58 14.78 -14.61
CA ALA A 228 18.34 15.51 -15.63
C ALA A 228 18.62 16.98 -15.26
N ARG A 229 17.81 17.57 -14.37
CA ARG A 229 17.97 18.96 -13.89
C ARG A 229 19.06 19.13 -12.81
N ARG A 230 19.69 18.02 -12.35
CA ARG A 230 20.72 18.08 -11.31
C ARG A 230 21.89 18.93 -11.72
N GLN A 231 22.41 19.71 -10.80
CA GLN A 231 23.60 20.53 -10.98
C GLN A 231 24.83 19.83 -10.42
N LYS A 232 25.99 20.15 -10.99
CA LYS A 232 27.28 19.62 -10.51
C LYS A 232 27.52 20.13 -9.08
N ASN A 233 27.85 19.21 -8.16
CA ASN A 233 28.12 19.47 -6.75
C ASN A 233 26.88 19.88 -5.91
N GLU A 234 25.66 19.77 -6.42
CA GLU A 234 24.44 19.92 -5.63
C GLU A 234 23.88 18.56 -5.22
N ASN A 235 23.41 18.49 -3.98
CA ASN A 235 22.82 17.28 -3.43
C ASN A 235 21.30 17.21 -3.64
N TYR A 236 20.69 18.32 -4.05
CA TYR A 236 19.25 18.45 -4.17
C TYR A 236 18.85 19.08 -5.50
N ILE A 237 17.68 18.69 -5.99
CA ILE A 237 17.03 19.23 -7.18
C ILE A 237 15.71 19.86 -6.70
N VAL A 238 15.47 21.13 -6.99
CA VAL A 238 14.18 21.78 -6.73
C VAL A 238 13.10 21.11 -7.60
N ALA A 239 11.94 20.79 -6.99
CA ALA A 239 10.82 20.09 -7.61
C ALA A 239 10.09 20.93 -8.68
#